data_79fe05da5a4be8b99651154ed68c6cea
#
_entry.id   79fe05da5a4be8b99651154ed68c6cea
#
_cell.length_a   1.000
_cell.length_b   1.000
_cell.length_c   1.000
_cell.angle_alpha   90.00
_cell.angle_beta   90.00
_cell.angle_gamma   90.00
#
_symmetry.space_group_name_H-M   'P 1'
#
loop_
_entity.id
_entity.type
_entity.pdbx_description
1 polymer ?
#
loop_
_entity_poly.entity_id
_entity_poly.type
_entity_poly.pdbx_seq_one_letter_code
_entity_poly.pdbx_strand_id
1 'polypeptide(L)'
;MLALTLFGVGYAVIAPSAERAEAQTLAAEAAAGEQPTAEDVAQGREIWTKSCASCHGPDGTGGEGYTGPDITGEGGAAVDFQVSTGRMPSTNPDAQMPRKPPVYDQEAIDDLVAYYEAQIGEAGAPEVPSADIPGSAPVRNNFADEAAYEQALEEWESKYEQYLEGAQSTDAGMQLYLANCAHCHSWSGEGGALTGGRWAPEIGDASPRQIYEAMITGPGAMPVFNDTTVTPDEKQELIAYVKDLQAEPNAGGIFDLNRIGQVAEGFIAWTVGLSLIVACAIWITAKQRAHD
;
A
#
# COMPACT_ATOMS: atom_id res chain seq x y z
N MET A 1 -33.93 -48.52 3.19
CA MET A 1 -33.40 -48.09 1.89
C MET A 1 -33.59 -46.60 1.59
N LEU A 2 -34.72 -45.96 1.98
CA LEU A 2 -34.97 -44.52 1.72
C LEU A 2 -33.94 -43.57 2.39
N ALA A 3 -33.48 -43.89 3.61
CA ALA A 3 -32.49 -43.05 4.33
C ALA A 3 -31.10 -43.02 3.71
N LEU A 4 -30.64 -44.12 3.09
CA LEU A 4 -29.35 -44.23 2.40
C LEU A 4 -29.33 -43.45 1.07
N THR A 5 -30.49 -43.37 0.40
CA THR A 5 -30.62 -42.60 -0.85
C THR A 5 -30.66 -41.09 -0.57
N LEU A 6 -31.28 -40.65 0.52
CA LEU A 6 -31.28 -39.22 0.95
C LEU A 6 -29.88 -38.77 1.38
N PHE A 7 -29.11 -39.60 2.08
CA PHE A 7 -27.76 -39.32 2.48
C PHE A 7 -26.79 -39.30 1.26
N GLY A 8 -26.97 -40.21 0.30
CA GLY A 8 -26.17 -40.25 -0.91
C GLY A 8 -26.40 -39.07 -1.84
N VAL A 9 -27.66 -38.62 -2.00
CA VAL A 9 -27.99 -37.43 -2.77
C VAL A 9 -27.50 -36.14 -2.07
N GLY A 10 -27.66 -36.07 -0.74
CA GLY A 10 -27.14 -34.94 0.06
C GLY A 10 -25.61 -34.80 -0.02
N TYR A 11 -24.89 -35.94 0.00
CA TYR A 11 -23.43 -35.94 -0.13
C TYR A 11 -22.98 -35.56 -1.54
N ALA A 12 -23.65 -36.02 -2.57
CA ALA A 12 -23.33 -35.67 -3.98
C ALA A 12 -23.60 -34.17 -4.28
N VAL A 13 -24.47 -33.50 -3.54
CA VAL A 13 -24.74 -32.05 -3.71
C VAL A 13 -23.75 -31.20 -2.92
N ILE A 14 -23.19 -31.73 -1.82
CA ILE A 14 -22.28 -31.01 -0.92
C ILE A 14 -20.80 -31.32 -1.22
N ALA A 15 -20.51 -32.50 -1.79
CA ALA A 15 -19.13 -32.84 -2.17
C ALA A 15 -18.69 -31.96 -3.36
N PRO A 16 -17.54 -31.29 -3.27
CA PRO A 16 -17.01 -30.56 -4.41
C PRO A 16 -16.82 -31.54 -5.57
N SER A 17 -17.31 -31.18 -6.78
CA SER A 17 -17.04 -31.96 -7.97
C SER A 17 -15.53 -32.07 -8.20
N ALA A 18 -15.05 -33.18 -8.77
CA ALA A 18 -13.64 -33.35 -9.09
C ALA A 18 -13.10 -32.14 -9.90
N GLU A 19 -13.90 -31.59 -10.81
CA GLU A 19 -13.61 -30.40 -11.59
C GLU A 19 -13.39 -29.14 -10.70
N ARG A 20 -14.14 -28.99 -9.60
CA ARG A 20 -13.94 -27.90 -8.65
C ARG A 20 -12.68 -28.11 -7.80
N ALA A 21 -12.38 -29.34 -7.44
CA ALA A 21 -11.14 -29.65 -6.70
C ALA A 21 -9.91 -29.47 -7.60
N GLU A 22 -9.99 -29.85 -8.88
CA GLU A 22 -8.93 -29.59 -9.86
C GLU A 22 -8.78 -28.09 -10.17
N ALA A 23 -9.88 -27.36 -10.31
CA ALA A 23 -9.83 -25.91 -10.51
C ALA A 23 -9.27 -25.18 -9.27
N GLN A 24 -9.58 -25.64 -8.06
CA GLN A 24 -9.01 -25.09 -6.83
C GLN A 24 -7.54 -25.44 -6.65
N THR A 25 -7.09 -26.64 -7.07
CA THR A 25 -5.66 -26.99 -7.07
C THR A 25 -4.89 -26.21 -8.12
N LEU A 26 -5.42 -26.08 -9.34
CA LEU A 26 -4.81 -25.26 -10.40
C LEU A 26 -4.77 -23.78 -10.02
N ALA A 27 -5.81 -23.26 -9.38
CA ALA A 27 -5.84 -21.90 -8.87
C ALA A 27 -4.86 -21.71 -7.69
N ALA A 28 -4.70 -22.71 -6.82
CA ALA A 28 -3.72 -22.68 -5.72
C ALA A 28 -2.28 -22.80 -6.25
N GLU A 29 -2.04 -23.61 -7.30
CA GLU A 29 -0.73 -23.69 -7.95
C GLU A 29 -0.39 -22.42 -8.73
N ALA A 30 -1.37 -21.80 -9.39
CA ALA A 30 -1.19 -20.50 -10.05
C ALA A 30 -0.98 -19.35 -9.05
N ALA A 31 -1.63 -19.41 -7.90
CA ALA A 31 -1.47 -18.43 -6.83
C ALA A 31 -0.15 -18.61 -6.03
N ALA A 32 0.45 -19.80 -6.09
CA ALA A 32 1.70 -20.10 -5.37
C ALA A 32 2.94 -19.37 -5.94
N GLY A 33 2.81 -18.66 -7.09
CA GLY A 33 3.96 -18.02 -7.73
C GLY A 33 5.08 -19.00 -8.11
N GLU A 34 5.99 -18.58 -8.94
CA GLU A 34 7.20 -19.35 -9.20
C GLU A 34 8.08 -19.31 -7.93
N GLN A 35 8.39 -20.49 -7.37
CA GLN A 35 9.22 -20.54 -6.17
C GLN A 35 10.62 -19.99 -6.48
N PRO A 36 11.20 -19.18 -5.57
CA PRO A 36 12.52 -18.62 -5.76
C PRO A 36 13.55 -19.70 -6.08
N THR A 37 14.36 -19.48 -7.07
CA THR A 37 15.44 -20.39 -7.46
C THR A 37 16.68 -20.17 -6.57
N ALA A 38 17.64 -21.10 -6.63
CA ALA A 38 18.91 -20.93 -5.93
C ALA A 38 19.72 -19.73 -6.50
N GLU A 39 19.44 -19.30 -7.74
CA GLU A 39 20.07 -18.14 -8.37
C GLU A 39 19.49 -16.85 -7.80
N ASP A 40 18.18 -16.73 -7.64
CA ASP A 40 17.50 -15.58 -7.04
C ASP A 40 17.99 -15.36 -5.60
N VAL A 41 18.06 -16.44 -4.80
CA VAL A 41 18.62 -16.38 -3.43
C VAL A 41 20.09 -15.93 -3.44
N ALA A 42 20.90 -16.36 -4.42
CA ALA A 42 22.31 -15.93 -4.52
C ALA A 42 22.43 -14.44 -4.91
N GLN A 43 21.61 -13.95 -5.81
CA GLN A 43 21.55 -12.54 -6.20
C GLN A 43 21.05 -11.67 -5.03
N GLY A 44 20.01 -12.09 -4.36
CA GLY A 44 19.50 -11.42 -3.15
C GLY A 44 20.55 -11.33 -2.04
N ARG A 45 21.37 -12.38 -1.86
CA ARG A 45 22.51 -12.34 -0.94
C ARG A 45 23.54 -11.29 -1.29
N GLU A 46 23.81 -11.07 -2.59
CA GLU A 46 24.73 -10.02 -2.99
C GLU A 46 24.17 -8.63 -2.65
N ILE A 47 22.86 -8.41 -2.90
CA ILE A 47 22.18 -7.16 -2.56
C ILE A 47 22.24 -6.93 -1.05
N TRP A 48 21.88 -7.95 -0.26
CA TRP A 48 21.94 -7.89 1.20
C TRP A 48 23.31 -7.48 1.71
N THR A 49 24.34 -8.17 1.22
CA THR A 49 25.72 -7.93 1.66
C THR A 49 26.20 -6.50 1.32
N LYS A 50 25.79 -5.97 0.17
CA LYS A 50 26.18 -4.64 -0.30
C LYS A 50 25.44 -3.50 0.38
N SER A 51 24.16 -3.70 0.72
CA SER A 51 23.27 -2.58 1.05
C SER A 51 22.56 -2.69 2.41
N CYS A 52 22.41 -3.88 2.97
CA CYS A 52 21.62 -4.12 4.18
C CYS A 52 22.49 -4.54 5.38
N ALA A 53 23.43 -5.42 5.18
CA ALA A 53 24.24 -6.04 6.24
C ALA A 53 25.07 -5.03 7.06
N SER A 54 25.45 -3.89 6.46
CA SER A 54 26.20 -2.84 7.18
C SER A 54 25.43 -2.24 8.35
N CYS A 55 24.09 -2.24 8.28
CA CYS A 55 23.21 -1.70 9.31
C CYS A 55 22.49 -2.79 10.09
N HIS A 56 22.03 -3.85 9.42
CA HIS A 56 21.22 -4.91 10.04
C HIS A 56 22.01 -6.17 10.43
N GLY A 57 23.31 -6.20 10.16
CA GLY A 57 24.14 -7.39 10.37
C GLY A 57 24.01 -8.41 9.23
N PRO A 58 24.91 -9.39 9.16
CA PRO A 58 24.87 -10.41 8.11
C PRO A 58 23.66 -11.35 8.23
N ASP A 59 23.11 -11.49 9.42
CA ASP A 59 22.01 -12.35 9.80
C ASP A 59 20.71 -11.62 10.15
N GLY A 60 20.65 -10.30 9.94
CA GLY A 60 19.45 -9.49 10.16
C GLY A 60 19.13 -9.15 11.63
N THR A 61 19.94 -9.61 12.59
CA THR A 61 19.68 -9.42 14.02
C THR A 61 19.96 -8.00 14.51
N GLY A 62 20.66 -7.18 13.72
CA GLY A 62 21.00 -5.82 14.13
C GLY A 62 21.72 -5.75 15.47
N GLY A 63 21.43 -4.72 16.28
CA GLY A 63 21.84 -4.67 17.67
C GLY A 63 23.28 -4.19 17.88
N GLU A 64 24.01 -4.80 18.83
CA GLU A 64 25.32 -4.32 19.27
C GLU A 64 26.34 -4.32 18.13
N GLY A 65 26.80 -3.14 17.75
CA GLY A 65 27.74 -2.92 16.63
C GLY A 65 27.09 -2.54 15.31
N TYR A 66 25.76 -2.57 15.22
CA TYR A 66 24.99 -2.17 14.03
C TYR A 66 24.07 -0.99 14.37
N THR A 67 23.73 -0.20 13.35
CA THR A 67 22.83 0.95 13.51
C THR A 67 21.36 0.61 13.20
N GLY A 68 21.12 -0.49 12.52
CA GLY A 68 19.78 -1.00 12.20
C GLY A 68 19.20 -1.87 13.32
N PRO A 69 17.88 -1.93 13.44
CA PRO A 69 17.21 -2.85 14.36
C PRO A 69 17.34 -4.30 13.91
N ASP A 70 16.98 -5.21 14.81
CA ASP A 70 16.65 -6.60 14.47
C ASP A 70 15.41 -6.61 13.55
N ILE A 71 15.52 -7.30 12.44
CA ILE A 71 14.45 -7.42 11.45
C ILE A 71 14.10 -8.87 11.13
N THR A 72 14.61 -9.84 11.88
CA THR A 72 14.37 -11.27 11.63
C THR A 72 12.88 -11.65 11.68
N GLY A 73 12.09 -10.96 12.48
CA GLY A 73 10.66 -11.18 12.64
C GLY A 73 9.74 -10.34 11.72
N GLU A 74 10.30 -9.47 10.87
CA GLU A 74 9.48 -8.50 10.11
C GLU A 74 8.77 -9.13 8.88
N GLY A 75 9.36 -10.16 8.27
CA GLY A 75 8.82 -10.87 7.11
C GLY A 75 9.17 -10.26 5.75
N GLY A 76 9.03 -11.08 4.71
CA GLY A 76 9.32 -10.68 3.33
C GLY A 76 8.49 -9.50 2.85
N ALA A 77 7.21 -9.43 3.24
CA ALA A 77 6.34 -8.30 2.91
C ALA A 77 6.84 -6.96 3.47
N ALA A 78 7.46 -6.95 4.65
CA ALA A 78 8.05 -5.72 5.19
C ALA A 78 9.33 -5.33 4.43
N VAL A 79 10.12 -6.30 4.00
CA VAL A 79 11.32 -6.05 3.18
C VAL A 79 10.93 -5.47 1.83
N ASP A 80 9.98 -6.09 1.11
CA ASP A 80 9.45 -5.56 -0.15
C ASP A 80 8.92 -4.14 0.06
N PHE A 81 8.01 -3.93 0.99
CA PHE A 81 7.43 -2.61 1.27
C PHE A 81 8.49 -1.54 1.53
N GLN A 82 9.47 -1.80 2.38
CA GLN A 82 10.47 -0.81 2.75
C GLN A 82 11.40 -0.47 1.58
N VAL A 83 11.74 -1.45 0.76
CA VAL A 83 12.67 -1.28 -0.37
C VAL A 83 11.94 -0.74 -1.60
N SER A 84 10.76 -1.27 -1.95
CA SER A 84 9.97 -0.81 -3.10
C SER A 84 9.45 0.63 -2.93
N THR A 85 9.25 1.08 -1.68
CA THR A 85 8.91 2.47 -1.38
C THR A 85 10.13 3.38 -1.19
N GLY A 86 11.35 2.86 -1.39
CA GLY A 86 12.61 3.59 -1.26
C GLY A 86 12.91 4.07 0.17
N ARG A 87 12.16 3.61 1.17
CA ARG A 87 12.45 3.92 2.57
C ARG A 87 13.77 3.31 3.00
N MET A 88 14.05 2.10 2.55
CA MET A 88 15.34 1.44 2.68
C MET A 88 16.07 1.38 1.31
N PRO A 89 17.38 1.49 1.30
CA PRO A 89 18.32 1.78 2.40
C PRO A 89 18.16 3.20 2.96
N SER A 90 18.33 3.37 4.29
CA SER A 90 18.30 4.66 4.95
C SER A 90 19.64 5.00 5.61
N THR A 91 20.01 6.28 5.57
CA THR A 91 21.23 6.79 6.24
C THR A 91 20.96 7.36 7.61
N ASN A 92 19.68 7.52 7.99
CA ASN A 92 19.28 8.04 9.31
C ASN A 92 18.24 7.11 9.96
N PRO A 93 18.69 6.21 10.84
CA PRO A 93 17.81 5.23 11.48
C PRO A 93 16.83 5.83 12.49
N ASP A 94 17.11 7.04 13.01
CA ASP A 94 16.27 7.70 14.03
C ASP A 94 15.11 8.51 13.42
N ALA A 95 15.12 8.74 12.12
CA ALA A 95 14.09 9.51 11.43
C ALA A 95 12.95 8.62 10.96
N GLN A 96 11.74 9.15 10.97
CA GLN A 96 10.65 8.55 10.20
C GLN A 96 11.02 8.65 8.71
N MET A 97 11.28 7.51 8.08
CA MET A 97 11.78 7.46 6.71
C MET A 97 10.69 7.83 5.70
N PRO A 98 10.84 8.95 4.98
CA PRO A 98 9.91 9.31 3.93
C PRO A 98 10.04 8.37 2.73
N ARG A 99 8.98 8.29 1.93
CA ARG A 99 9.03 7.65 0.61
C ARG A 99 10.07 8.34 -0.28
N LYS A 100 10.82 7.56 -1.02
CA LYS A 100 11.81 8.00 -2.02
C LYS A 100 11.70 7.10 -3.25
N PRO A 101 12.25 7.51 -4.40
CA PRO A 101 12.45 6.58 -5.51
C PRO A 101 13.23 5.34 -5.04
N PRO A 102 12.79 4.12 -5.36
CA PRO A 102 13.50 2.91 -4.99
C PRO A 102 14.88 2.85 -5.67
N VAL A 103 15.84 2.25 -4.99
CA VAL A 103 17.21 2.05 -5.52
C VAL A 103 17.28 0.84 -6.45
N TYR A 104 16.41 -0.14 -6.21
CA TYR A 104 16.34 -1.41 -6.90
C TYR A 104 15.05 -1.49 -7.72
N ASP A 105 15.08 -2.18 -8.84
CA ASP A 105 13.88 -2.59 -9.57
C ASP A 105 13.19 -3.76 -8.85
N GLN A 106 12.01 -4.15 -9.35
CA GLN A 106 11.22 -5.16 -8.67
C GLN A 106 11.89 -6.53 -8.69
N GLU A 107 12.57 -6.90 -9.77
CA GLU A 107 13.29 -8.18 -9.88
C GLU A 107 14.37 -8.30 -8.79
N ALA A 108 15.18 -7.26 -8.63
CA ALA A 108 16.20 -7.22 -7.58
C ALA A 108 15.60 -7.19 -6.16
N ILE A 109 14.40 -6.62 -5.99
CA ILE A 109 13.68 -6.65 -4.71
C ILE A 109 13.16 -8.05 -4.44
N ASP A 110 12.59 -8.72 -5.43
CA ASP A 110 12.11 -10.10 -5.32
C ASP A 110 13.26 -11.06 -4.97
N ASP A 111 14.43 -10.92 -5.57
CA ASP A 111 15.65 -11.64 -5.22
C ASP A 111 16.08 -11.39 -3.77
N LEU A 112 16.06 -10.13 -3.34
CA LEU A 112 16.40 -9.75 -1.97
C LEU A 112 15.43 -10.39 -0.97
N VAL A 113 14.14 -10.39 -1.26
CA VAL A 113 13.10 -11.03 -0.45
C VAL A 113 13.32 -12.54 -0.40
N ALA A 114 13.60 -13.18 -1.55
CA ALA A 114 13.91 -14.60 -1.62
C ALA A 114 15.09 -15.00 -0.71
N TYR A 115 16.15 -14.20 -0.72
CA TYR A 115 17.27 -14.40 0.20
C TYR A 115 16.87 -14.19 1.66
N TYR A 116 16.14 -13.12 1.95
CA TYR A 116 15.70 -12.80 3.30
C TYR A 116 14.85 -13.94 3.88
N GLU A 117 13.83 -14.40 3.17
CA GLU A 117 12.94 -15.48 3.61
C GLU A 117 13.68 -16.82 3.76
N ALA A 118 14.64 -17.11 2.88
CA ALA A 118 15.40 -18.36 2.92
C ALA A 118 16.47 -18.41 4.03
N GLN A 119 17.02 -17.28 4.48
CA GLN A 119 18.23 -17.25 5.32
C GLN A 119 18.12 -16.41 6.59
N ILE A 120 17.18 -15.48 6.67
CA ILE A 120 17.11 -14.47 7.74
C ILE A 120 15.75 -14.51 8.44
N GLY A 121 14.66 -14.47 7.67
CA GLY A 121 13.30 -14.34 8.17
C GLY A 121 12.86 -15.50 9.06
N GLU A 122 12.11 -15.20 10.11
CA GLU A 122 11.51 -16.20 10.99
C GLU A 122 10.21 -16.74 10.38
N ALA A 123 9.96 -18.03 10.59
CA ALA A 123 8.76 -18.69 10.10
C ALA A 123 7.49 -18.07 10.72
N GLY A 124 6.50 -17.77 9.88
CA GLY A 124 5.21 -17.18 10.30
C GLY A 124 5.19 -15.65 10.34
N ALA A 125 6.28 -14.99 9.96
CA ALA A 125 6.26 -13.55 9.65
C ALA A 125 5.47 -13.26 8.38
N PRO A 126 4.97 -12.02 8.15
CA PRO A 126 4.19 -11.68 6.96
C PRO A 126 4.97 -11.92 5.66
N GLU A 127 4.46 -12.80 4.82
CA GLU A 127 5.02 -13.10 3.49
C GLU A 127 4.55 -12.06 2.47
N VAL A 128 5.28 -11.93 1.35
CA VAL A 128 4.84 -11.10 0.23
C VAL A 128 3.48 -11.59 -0.26
N PRO A 129 2.51 -10.68 -0.46
CA PRO A 129 1.19 -11.07 -0.94
C PRO A 129 1.27 -11.70 -2.34
N SER A 130 0.20 -12.40 -2.72
CA SER A 130 0.08 -13.06 -4.02
C SER A 130 0.58 -12.17 -5.18
N ALA A 131 1.25 -12.80 -6.16
CA ALA A 131 1.71 -12.15 -7.38
C ALA A 131 0.58 -11.49 -8.22
N ASP A 132 -0.68 -11.84 -7.93
CA ASP A 132 -1.85 -11.22 -8.56
C ASP A 132 -2.06 -9.77 -8.11
N ILE A 133 -1.48 -9.37 -6.98
CA ILE A 133 -1.58 -7.99 -6.48
C ILE A 133 -0.48 -7.16 -7.16
N PRO A 134 -0.86 -6.21 -8.03
CA PRO A 134 0.12 -5.49 -8.83
C PRO A 134 0.98 -4.55 -7.98
N GLY A 135 2.28 -4.62 -8.21
CA GLY A 135 3.27 -3.71 -7.65
C GLY A 135 3.26 -2.34 -8.32
N SER A 136 4.35 -1.61 -8.20
CA SER A 136 4.53 -0.31 -8.88
C SER A 136 4.60 -0.50 -10.40
N ALA A 137 4.13 0.51 -11.14
CA ALA A 137 4.25 0.50 -12.59
C ALA A 137 5.73 0.41 -13.03
N PRO A 138 6.02 -0.26 -14.15
CA PRO A 138 7.36 -0.32 -14.70
C PRO A 138 7.96 1.08 -14.92
N VAL A 139 9.25 1.23 -14.67
CA VAL A 139 9.97 2.49 -14.89
C VAL A 139 10.80 2.37 -16.16
N ARG A 140 10.57 3.27 -17.13
CA ARG A 140 11.23 3.24 -18.46
C ARG A 140 12.76 3.03 -18.41
N ASN A 141 13.42 3.63 -17.42
CA ASN A 141 14.88 3.58 -17.31
C ASN A 141 15.45 2.19 -16.95
N ASN A 142 14.59 1.26 -16.52
CA ASN A 142 15.00 -0.10 -16.17
C ASN A 142 15.01 -1.05 -17.38
N PHE A 143 14.60 -0.57 -18.57
CA PHE A 143 14.49 -1.38 -19.78
C PHE A 143 15.52 -0.98 -20.84
N ALA A 144 16.06 -1.96 -21.54
CA ALA A 144 17.07 -1.76 -22.57
C ALA A 144 16.53 -1.00 -23.79
N ASP A 145 15.28 -1.25 -24.16
CA ASP A 145 14.63 -0.63 -25.31
C ASP A 145 13.15 -0.29 -25.03
N GLU A 146 12.54 0.47 -25.94
CA GLU A 146 11.16 0.95 -25.82
C GLU A 146 10.16 -0.19 -25.91
N ALA A 147 10.38 -1.18 -26.76
CA ALA A 147 9.43 -2.27 -26.99
C ALA A 147 9.32 -3.17 -25.74
N ALA A 148 10.43 -3.43 -25.07
CA ALA A 148 10.43 -4.17 -23.80
C ALA A 148 9.68 -3.41 -22.69
N TYR A 149 9.86 -2.09 -22.62
CA TYR A 149 9.11 -1.26 -21.67
C TYR A 149 7.61 -1.24 -21.97
N GLU A 150 7.21 -1.03 -23.23
CA GLU A 150 5.81 -1.02 -23.65
C GLU A 150 5.12 -2.36 -23.34
N GLN A 151 5.80 -3.48 -23.60
CA GLN A 151 5.28 -4.80 -23.27
C GLN A 151 5.08 -5.00 -21.76
N ALA A 152 6.08 -4.60 -20.96
CA ALA A 152 5.98 -4.71 -19.49
C ALA A 152 4.88 -3.80 -18.93
N LEU A 153 4.70 -2.62 -19.52
CA LEU A 153 3.65 -1.67 -19.14
C LEU A 153 2.26 -2.24 -19.47
N GLU A 154 2.05 -2.79 -20.66
CA GLU A 154 0.78 -3.41 -21.07
C GLU A 154 0.43 -4.61 -20.16
N GLU A 155 1.42 -5.44 -19.83
CA GLU A 155 1.21 -6.56 -18.91
C GLU A 155 0.84 -6.07 -17.50
N TRP A 156 1.52 -5.05 -17.01
CA TRP A 156 1.23 -4.44 -15.71
C TRP A 156 -0.17 -3.80 -15.70
N GLU A 157 -0.54 -3.03 -16.72
CA GLU A 157 -1.87 -2.40 -16.84
C GLU A 157 -2.97 -3.46 -16.85
N SER A 158 -2.80 -4.56 -17.58
CA SER A 158 -3.76 -5.66 -17.60
C SER A 158 -3.95 -6.31 -16.22
N LYS A 159 -2.88 -6.58 -15.49
CA LYS A 159 -2.94 -7.10 -14.12
C LYS A 159 -3.59 -6.11 -13.16
N TYR A 160 -3.25 -4.83 -13.31
CA TYR A 160 -3.78 -3.76 -12.49
C TYR A 160 -5.30 -3.60 -12.67
N GLU A 161 -5.78 -3.54 -13.90
CA GLU A 161 -7.21 -3.47 -14.19
C GLU A 161 -7.94 -4.71 -13.69
N GLN A 162 -7.43 -5.90 -13.97
CA GLN A 162 -8.01 -7.16 -13.50
C GLN A 162 -8.11 -7.21 -11.96
N TYR A 163 -7.10 -6.74 -11.25
CA TYR A 163 -7.11 -6.71 -9.79
C TYR A 163 -8.18 -5.77 -9.26
N LEU A 164 -8.32 -4.56 -9.83
CA LEU A 164 -9.31 -3.58 -9.40
C LEU A 164 -10.74 -4.01 -9.75
N GLU A 165 -10.95 -4.59 -10.93
CA GLU A 165 -12.24 -5.14 -11.35
C GLU A 165 -12.70 -6.32 -10.49
N GLY A 166 -11.76 -7.05 -9.86
CA GLY A 166 -12.05 -8.12 -8.92
C GLY A 166 -12.68 -7.64 -7.61
N ALA A 167 -12.56 -6.35 -7.27
CA ALA A 167 -13.20 -5.78 -6.09
C ALA A 167 -14.73 -5.79 -6.23
N GLN A 168 -15.42 -6.33 -5.23
CA GLN A 168 -16.88 -6.48 -5.29
C GLN A 168 -17.61 -5.16 -5.09
N SER A 169 -17.05 -4.23 -4.30
CA SER A 169 -17.68 -2.96 -3.97
C SER A 169 -16.68 -1.89 -3.54
N THR A 170 -16.48 -0.89 -4.36
CA THR A 170 -15.72 0.32 -3.99
C THR A 170 -16.38 1.11 -2.85
N ASP A 171 -17.71 1.09 -2.75
CA ASP A 171 -18.45 1.71 -1.64
C ASP A 171 -18.15 1.02 -0.30
N ALA A 172 -18.02 -0.31 -0.27
CA ALA A 172 -17.59 -1.04 0.92
C ALA A 172 -16.13 -0.69 1.28
N GLY A 173 -15.25 -0.63 0.29
CA GLY A 173 -13.88 -0.15 0.45
C GLY A 173 -13.79 1.27 1.04
N MET A 174 -14.66 2.18 0.59
CA MET A 174 -14.78 3.53 1.16
C MET A 174 -15.15 3.49 2.64
N GLN A 175 -16.13 2.69 3.01
CA GLN A 175 -16.55 2.57 4.42
C GLN A 175 -15.44 2.01 5.29
N LEU A 176 -14.72 0.99 4.82
CA LEU A 176 -13.56 0.42 5.51
C LEU A 176 -12.46 1.47 5.68
N TYR A 177 -12.16 2.23 4.63
CA TYR A 177 -11.16 3.31 4.67
C TYR A 177 -11.54 4.39 5.68
N LEU A 178 -12.76 4.89 5.64
CA LEU A 178 -13.24 5.93 6.55
C LEU A 178 -13.23 5.46 8.01
N ALA A 179 -13.53 4.19 8.26
CA ALA A 179 -13.57 3.63 9.60
C ALA A 179 -12.17 3.36 10.19
N ASN A 180 -11.19 2.95 9.36
CA ASN A 180 -9.92 2.42 9.85
C ASN A 180 -8.70 3.25 9.45
N CYS A 181 -8.73 3.99 8.34
CA CYS A 181 -7.56 4.61 7.72
C CYS A 181 -7.59 6.15 7.76
N ALA A 182 -8.78 6.74 7.52
CA ALA A 182 -8.93 8.18 7.33
C ALA A 182 -8.52 9.02 8.55
N HIS A 183 -8.62 8.50 9.77
CA HIS A 183 -8.22 9.22 10.97
C HIS A 183 -6.70 9.48 11.06
N CYS A 184 -5.88 8.68 10.36
CA CYS A 184 -4.44 8.89 10.22
C CYS A 184 -4.07 9.44 8.84
N HIS A 185 -4.62 8.84 7.77
CA HIS A 185 -4.27 9.17 6.39
C HIS A 185 -5.12 10.27 5.76
N SER A 186 -6.00 10.94 6.52
CA SER A 186 -6.99 11.87 6.00
C SER A 186 -8.06 11.18 5.14
N TRP A 187 -9.20 11.83 4.96
CA TRP A 187 -10.25 11.35 4.07
C TRP A 187 -9.82 11.39 2.59
N SER A 188 -8.84 12.23 2.24
CA SER A 188 -8.30 12.41 0.89
C SER A 188 -7.01 11.61 0.62
N GLY A 189 -6.50 10.86 1.60
CA GLY A 189 -5.25 10.12 1.43
C GLY A 189 -3.96 10.94 1.57
N GLU A 190 -4.06 12.24 1.89
CA GLU A 190 -2.92 13.16 1.98
C GLU A 190 -2.05 12.99 3.24
N GLY A 191 -2.41 12.03 4.09
CA GLY A 191 -1.73 11.83 5.34
C GLY A 191 -2.11 12.82 6.43
N GLY A 192 -1.39 12.79 7.55
CA GLY A 192 -1.68 13.66 8.69
C GLY A 192 -0.70 13.55 9.84
N ALA A 193 -0.76 14.53 10.73
CA ALA A 193 0.07 14.57 11.93
C ALA A 193 -0.42 13.54 12.95
N LEU A 194 0.52 12.81 13.56
CA LEU A 194 0.29 11.86 14.62
C LEU A 194 0.92 12.34 15.93
N THR A 195 0.60 11.65 17.02
CA THR A 195 1.19 11.96 18.34
C THR A 195 2.70 11.71 18.37
N GLY A 196 3.41 12.46 19.19
CA GLY A 196 4.87 12.30 19.37
C GLY A 196 5.72 12.81 18.20
N GLY A 197 5.18 13.74 17.39
CA GLY A 197 5.92 14.33 16.27
C GLY A 197 6.03 13.44 15.03
N ARG A 198 5.30 12.33 15.00
CA ARG A 198 5.19 11.45 13.83
C ARG A 198 4.10 11.93 12.89
N TRP A 199 4.08 11.39 11.68
CA TRP A 199 3.02 11.65 10.70
C TRP A 199 2.65 10.36 9.97
N ALA A 200 1.40 10.26 9.55
CA ALA A 200 0.97 9.28 8.56
C ALA A 200 1.34 9.81 7.17
N PRO A 201 2.01 9.04 6.33
CA PRO A 201 2.36 9.50 4.99
C PRO A 201 1.13 9.65 4.11
N GLU A 202 1.27 10.45 3.06
CA GLU A 202 0.35 10.40 1.92
C GLU A 202 0.41 9.02 1.25
N ILE A 203 -0.71 8.60 0.68
CA ILE A 203 -0.85 7.32 -0.02
C ILE A 203 -1.10 7.49 -1.52
N GLY A 204 -0.91 8.72 -2.05
CA GLY A 204 -1.17 9.08 -3.44
C GLY A 204 -0.40 8.25 -4.46
N ASP A 205 0.84 7.87 -4.16
CA ASP A 205 1.72 7.12 -5.05
C ASP A 205 1.85 5.63 -4.69
N ALA A 206 1.07 5.13 -3.72
CA ALA A 206 1.17 3.74 -3.29
C ALA A 206 0.53 2.79 -4.31
N SER A 207 1.25 1.74 -4.70
CA SER A 207 0.71 0.67 -5.52
C SER A 207 -0.25 -0.23 -4.73
N PRO A 208 -1.11 -1.03 -5.38
CA PRO A 208 -1.96 -2.01 -4.72
C PRO A 208 -1.18 -2.92 -3.76
N ARG A 209 -0.05 -3.48 -4.20
CA ARG A 209 0.83 -4.33 -3.38
C ARG A 209 1.36 -3.58 -2.16
N GLN A 210 1.88 -2.37 -2.33
CA GLN A 210 2.39 -1.55 -1.22
C GLN A 210 1.31 -1.22 -0.18
N ILE A 211 0.06 -0.99 -0.61
CA ILE A 211 -1.06 -0.77 0.32
C ILE A 211 -1.37 -2.05 1.10
N TYR A 212 -1.41 -3.19 0.41
CA TYR A 212 -1.64 -4.50 1.04
C TYR A 212 -0.54 -4.83 2.07
N GLU A 213 0.72 -4.71 1.68
CA GLU A 213 1.88 -4.95 2.54
C GLU A 213 1.89 -4.03 3.76
N ALA A 214 1.59 -2.75 3.58
CA ALA A 214 1.46 -1.82 4.70
C ALA A 214 0.38 -2.27 5.70
N MET A 215 -0.74 -2.81 5.22
CA MET A 215 -1.80 -3.32 6.10
C MET A 215 -1.36 -4.53 6.90
N ILE A 216 -0.68 -5.50 6.29
CA ILE A 216 -0.29 -6.74 6.96
C ILE A 216 0.96 -6.60 7.84
N THR A 217 1.81 -5.62 7.58
CA THR A 217 3.07 -5.40 8.32
C THR A 217 2.97 -4.27 9.35
N GLY A 218 2.10 -3.29 9.16
CA GLY A 218 1.91 -2.18 10.09
C GLY A 218 3.16 -1.31 10.29
N PRO A 219 3.73 -0.70 9.22
CA PRO A 219 5.00 0.01 9.31
C PRO A 219 4.95 1.20 10.29
N GLY A 220 5.91 1.27 11.18
CA GLY A 220 6.09 2.37 12.12
C GLY A 220 4.97 2.50 13.15
N ALA A 221 4.06 3.45 13.00
CA ALA A 221 2.93 3.67 13.90
C ALA A 221 1.60 3.14 13.36
N MET A 222 1.60 2.57 12.16
CA MET A 222 0.42 1.98 11.55
C MET A 222 0.04 0.68 12.27
N PRO A 223 -1.23 0.46 12.62
CA PRO A 223 -1.68 -0.83 13.15
C PRO A 223 -1.56 -1.94 12.09
N VAL A 224 -1.36 -3.18 12.54
CA VAL A 224 -1.44 -4.36 11.68
C VAL A 224 -2.91 -4.71 11.43
N PHE A 225 -3.28 -4.82 10.16
CA PHE A 225 -4.58 -5.29 9.69
C PHE A 225 -4.40 -6.65 9.01
N ASN A 226 -4.25 -7.69 9.81
CA ASN A 226 -4.10 -9.06 9.30
C ASN A 226 -5.40 -9.56 8.65
N ASP A 227 -5.34 -10.71 7.97
CA ASP A 227 -6.45 -11.28 7.20
C ASP A 227 -7.65 -11.73 8.06
N THR A 228 -7.49 -11.78 9.38
CA THR A 228 -8.60 -12.05 10.31
C THR A 228 -9.30 -10.77 10.75
N THR A 229 -8.66 -9.61 10.64
CA THR A 229 -9.21 -8.30 10.99
C THR A 229 -9.85 -7.61 9.79
N VAL A 230 -9.17 -7.63 8.66
CA VAL A 230 -9.64 -7.20 7.34
C VAL A 230 -9.31 -8.32 6.38
N THR A 231 -10.32 -8.99 5.86
CA THR A 231 -10.13 -10.14 4.97
C THR A 231 -9.44 -9.75 3.66
N PRO A 232 -8.85 -10.70 2.90
CA PRO A 232 -8.25 -10.39 1.60
C PRO A 232 -9.19 -9.69 0.63
N ASP A 233 -10.47 -10.12 0.57
CA ASP A 233 -11.49 -9.48 -0.27
C ASP A 233 -11.77 -8.03 0.18
N GLU A 234 -11.91 -7.80 1.47
CA GLU A 234 -12.07 -6.45 2.05
C GLU A 234 -10.85 -5.55 1.80
N LYS A 235 -9.64 -6.12 1.84
CA LYS A 235 -8.42 -5.39 1.46
C LYS A 235 -8.44 -5.00 -0.02
N GLN A 236 -8.90 -5.89 -0.90
CA GLN A 236 -9.04 -5.60 -2.32
C GLN A 236 -10.06 -4.48 -2.57
N GLU A 237 -11.22 -4.51 -1.91
CA GLU A 237 -12.21 -3.43 -1.97
C GLU A 237 -11.66 -2.10 -1.47
N LEU A 238 -10.93 -2.12 -0.33
CA LEU A 238 -10.28 -0.93 0.23
C LEU A 238 -9.21 -0.37 -0.72
N ILE A 239 -8.38 -1.24 -1.32
CA ILE A 239 -7.37 -0.85 -2.29
C ILE A 239 -8.02 -0.25 -3.53
N ALA A 240 -9.09 -0.84 -4.05
CA ALA A 240 -9.83 -0.28 -5.18
C ALA A 240 -10.34 1.13 -4.87
N TYR A 241 -10.92 1.35 -3.69
CA TYR A 241 -11.31 2.70 -3.25
C TYR A 241 -10.13 3.67 -3.16
N VAL A 242 -9.00 3.25 -2.61
CA VAL A 242 -7.80 4.11 -2.53
C VAL A 242 -7.29 4.45 -3.92
N LYS A 243 -7.34 3.53 -4.86
CA LYS A 243 -6.95 3.79 -6.26
C LYS A 243 -7.90 4.75 -6.96
N ASP A 244 -9.20 4.65 -6.72
CA ASP A 244 -10.18 5.65 -7.18
C ASP A 244 -9.89 7.02 -6.58
N LEU A 245 -9.62 7.07 -5.28
CA LEU A 245 -9.26 8.30 -4.58
C LEU A 245 -7.99 8.96 -5.16
N GLN A 246 -7.00 8.15 -5.55
CA GLN A 246 -5.78 8.62 -6.21
C GLN A 246 -6.05 9.15 -7.63
N ALA A 247 -6.98 8.52 -8.36
CA ALA A 247 -7.34 8.87 -9.73
C ALA A 247 -8.27 10.10 -9.81
N GLU A 248 -8.98 10.43 -8.72
CA GLU A 248 -9.90 11.59 -8.71
C GLU A 248 -9.16 12.90 -9.00
N PRO A 249 -9.63 13.66 -10.00
CA PRO A 249 -9.04 14.96 -10.28
C PRO A 249 -9.29 15.92 -9.11
N ASN A 250 -8.26 16.69 -8.76
CA ASN A 250 -8.40 17.73 -7.76
C ASN A 250 -9.30 18.87 -8.27
N ALA A 251 -10.52 18.95 -7.77
CA ALA A 251 -11.50 19.95 -8.17
C ALA A 251 -11.21 21.37 -7.60
N GLY A 252 -10.35 21.49 -6.59
CA GLY A 252 -10.02 22.75 -5.91
C GLY A 252 -9.10 23.69 -6.71
N GLY A 253 -8.40 23.18 -7.71
CA GLY A 253 -7.45 23.94 -8.51
C GLY A 253 -6.36 24.59 -7.64
N ILE A 254 -6.04 25.86 -7.87
CA ILE A 254 -4.99 26.59 -7.12
C ILE A 254 -5.36 26.90 -5.65
N PHE A 255 -6.60 26.69 -5.26
CA PHE A 255 -7.12 26.94 -3.91
C PHE A 255 -7.50 25.65 -3.17
N ASP A 256 -7.03 24.49 -3.63
CA ASP A 256 -7.40 23.20 -3.09
C ASP A 256 -6.91 22.93 -1.65
N LEU A 257 -5.97 23.73 -1.16
CA LEU A 257 -5.37 23.58 0.15
C LEU A 257 -4.90 22.14 0.41
N ASN A 258 -4.37 21.50 -0.60
CA ASN A 258 -3.90 20.11 -0.54
C ASN A 258 -5.03 19.12 -0.16
N ARG A 259 -6.21 19.29 -0.73
CA ARG A 259 -7.38 18.44 -0.50
C ARG A 259 -7.80 18.31 0.98
N ILE A 260 -7.46 19.28 1.84
CA ILE A 260 -7.81 19.26 3.27
C ILE A 260 -9.33 19.24 3.49
N GLY A 261 -10.10 19.70 2.49
CA GLY A 261 -11.54 19.53 2.44
C GLY A 261 -12.34 20.76 2.81
N GLN A 262 -13.65 20.59 2.75
CA GLN A 262 -14.67 21.63 2.83
C GLN A 262 -14.59 22.52 4.08
N VAL A 263 -14.10 22.00 5.21
CA VAL A 263 -13.99 22.76 6.45
C VAL A 263 -12.94 23.87 6.35
N ALA A 264 -11.77 23.57 5.79
CA ALA A 264 -10.71 24.57 5.60
C ALA A 264 -11.06 25.58 4.51
N GLU A 265 -11.64 25.11 3.40
CA GLU A 265 -12.16 25.96 2.31
C GLU A 265 -13.27 26.88 2.81
N GLY A 266 -14.22 26.34 3.59
CA GLY A 266 -15.29 27.11 4.21
C GLY A 266 -14.74 28.15 5.21
N PHE A 267 -13.71 27.82 5.98
CA PHE A 267 -13.09 28.77 6.89
C PHE A 267 -12.46 29.97 6.15
N ILE A 268 -11.76 29.71 5.04
CA ILE A 268 -11.19 30.80 4.21
C ILE A 268 -12.30 31.62 3.55
N ALA A 269 -13.31 31.00 2.96
CA ALA A 269 -14.44 31.69 2.37
C ALA A 269 -15.18 32.58 3.39
N TRP A 270 -15.38 32.07 4.61
CA TRP A 270 -16.01 32.81 5.70
C TRP A 270 -15.16 34.00 6.17
N THR A 271 -13.86 33.78 6.42
CA THR A 271 -12.98 34.86 6.91
C THR A 271 -12.82 35.97 5.89
N VAL A 272 -12.61 35.63 4.61
CA VAL A 272 -12.50 36.64 3.54
C VAL A 272 -13.84 37.32 3.31
N GLY A 273 -14.93 36.56 3.19
CA GLY A 273 -16.27 37.11 2.95
C GLY A 273 -16.73 38.01 4.09
N LEU A 274 -16.57 37.60 5.34
CA LEU A 274 -16.93 38.41 6.51
C LEU A 274 -16.08 39.69 6.61
N SER A 275 -14.76 39.58 6.34
CA SER A 275 -13.87 40.74 6.33
C SER A 275 -14.28 41.77 5.27
N LEU A 276 -14.67 41.33 4.09
CA LEU A 276 -15.19 42.24 3.02
C LEU A 276 -16.52 42.91 3.43
N ILE A 277 -17.43 42.16 4.03
CA ILE A 277 -18.70 42.71 4.53
C ILE A 277 -18.45 43.78 5.58
N VAL A 278 -17.58 43.47 6.57
CA VAL A 278 -17.20 44.45 7.62
C VAL A 278 -16.53 45.69 7.02
N ALA A 279 -15.61 45.52 6.07
CA ALA A 279 -14.97 46.63 5.37
C ALA A 279 -15.98 47.52 4.62
N CYS A 280 -16.91 46.89 3.92
CA CYS A 280 -18.00 47.61 3.24
C CYS A 280 -18.89 48.37 4.25
N ALA A 281 -19.28 47.75 5.33
CA ALA A 281 -20.07 48.38 6.39
C ALA A 281 -19.37 49.62 7.01
N ILE A 282 -18.09 49.49 7.29
CA ILE A 282 -17.26 50.61 7.79
C ILE A 282 -17.17 51.74 6.77
N TRP A 283 -16.95 51.38 5.51
CA TRP A 283 -16.88 52.37 4.40
C TRP A 283 -18.19 53.13 4.21
N ILE A 284 -19.33 52.46 4.24
CA ILE A 284 -20.67 53.07 4.13
C ILE A 284 -20.91 54.04 5.28
N THR A 285 -20.62 53.62 6.54
CA THR A 285 -20.81 54.45 7.72
C THR A 285 -19.86 55.63 7.78
N ALA A 286 -18.63 55.47 7.34
CA ALA A 286 -17.67 56.57 7.23
C ALA A 286 -18.09 57.62 6.20
N LYS A 287 -18.65 57.16 5.06
CA LYS A 287 -19.16 58.04 4.02
C LYS A 287 -20.42 58.84 4.47
N GLN A 288 -21.31 58.22 5.25
CA GLN A 288 -22.48 58.90 5.81
C GLN A 288 -22.07 60.01 6.78
N ARG A 289 -21.12 59.73 7.69
CA ARG A 289 -20.60 60.74 8.63
C ARG A 289 -19.86 61.91 7.98
N ALA A 290 -19.36 61.74 6.77
CA ALA A 290 -18.71 62.82 6.00
C ALA A 290 -19.69 63.75 5.27
N HIS A 291 -20.99 63.39 5.25
CA HIS A 291 -22.05 64.19 4.63
C HIS A 291 -22.96 64.89 5.65
N ASP A 292 -22.84 64.54 6.96
CA ASP A 292 -23.43 65.28 8.09
C ASP A 292 -22.41 66.30 8.63
#